data_6b3b128f1e3a44de17411b16968470c2
#
_entry.id   6b3b128f1e3a44de17411b16968470c2
#
_cell.length_a   1.000
_cell.length_b   1.000
_cell.length_c   1.000
_cell.angle_alpha   90.00
_cell.angle_beta   90.00
_cell.angle_gamma   90.00
#
_symmetry.space_group_name_H-M   'P 1'
#
loop_
_entity.id
_entity.type
_entity.pdbx_description
1 polymer ?
#
loop_
_entity_poly.entity_id
_entity_poly.type
_entity_poly.pdbx_seq_one_letter_code
_entity_poly.pdbx_strand_id
1 'polypeptide(L)'
;AFLHYLDLGSQFSSYEKYLKQVQSDRKKLYPFSKATRLPDLKKDGSIQTTLKVGQEVMVQIVKEPISTKGPRLTGELSFAGRYLVLIPFDDKVSVSSKIKSGEERARLKQLINSIKPKNFGIIVRTVAEGKRVAELDTELKILLKRWEDAITKVQKTDKRPQLVYEETSRVVALLRDLFNP
;
A
#
# COMPACT_ATOMS: atom_id res chain seq x y z
N ALA A 1 16.91 10.33 -7.24
CA ALA A 1 16.06 9.57 -6.30
C ALA A 1 16.95 8.78 -5.35
N PHE A 2 16.46 8.55 -4.13
CA PHE A 2 17.17 7.80 -3.11
C PHE A 2 16.29 6.64 -2.62
N LEU A 3 16.83 5.42 -2.68
CA LEU A 3 16.21 4.20 -2.17
C LEU A 3 17.24 3.44 -1.36
N HIS A 4 17.03 3.33 -0.06
CA HIS A 4 17.89 2.54 0.83
C HIS A 4 17.42 1.08 0.85
N TYR A 5 18.31 0.12 1.17
CA TYR A 5 17.93 -1.30 1.23
C TYR A 5 16.72 -1.55 2.15
N LEU A 6 16.71 -0.96 3.33
CA LEU A 6 15.59 -1.10 4.27
C LEU A 6 14.30 -0.43 3.78
N ASP A 7 14.39 0.54 2.88
CA ASP A 7 13.22 1.19 2.26
C ASP A 7 12.56 0.31 1.16
N LEU A 8 13.19 -0.82 0.76
CA LEU A 8 12.54 -1.81 -0.13
C LEU A 8 11.32 -2.45 0.54
N GLY A 9 11.35 -2.56 1.87
CA GLY A 9 10.31 -3.21 2.65
C GLY A 9 10.43 -4.73 2.65
N SER A 10 9.87 -5.34 3.70
CA SER A 10 9.96 -6.80 3.92
C SER A 10 9.30 -7.61 2.80
N GLN A 11 8.26 -7.07 2.16
CA GLN A 11 7.46 -7.76 1.14
C GLN A 11 7.94 -7.55 -0.30
N PHE A 12 9.10 -6.96 -0.50
CA PHE A 12 9.61 -6.60 -1.83
C PHE A 12 9.62 -7.79 -2.81
N SER A 13 10.10 -8.95 -2.40
CA SER A 13 10.13 -10.16 -3.25
C SER A 13 8.73 -10.62 -3.67
N SER A 14 7.74 -10.45 -2.81
CA SER A 14 6.34 -10.76 -3.10
C SER A 14 5.77 -9.82 -4.17
N TYR A 15 6.07 -8.51 -4.05
CA TYR A 15 5.70 -7.51 -5.06
C TYR A 15 6.32 -7.82 -6.42
N GLU A 16 7.63 -8.09 -6.46
CA GLU A 16 8.32 -8.40 -7.70
C GLU A 16 7.71 -9.61 -8.42
N LYS A 17 7.50 -10.71 -7.70
CA LYS A 17 6.88 -11.90 -8.26
C LYS A 17 5.50 -11.61 -8.83
N TYR A 18 4.68 -10.88 -8.09
CA TYR A 18 3.34 -10.50 -8.51
C TYR A 18 3.35 -9.62 -9.76
N LEU A 19 4.20 -8.59 -9.79
CA LEU A 19 4.30 -7.69 -10.95
C LEU A 19 4.75 -8.42 -12.22
N LYS A 20 5.68 -9.38 -12.12
CA LYS A 20 6.05 -10.26 -13.23
C LYS A 20 4.86 -11.09 -13.75
N GLN A 21 4.03 -11.60 -12.84
CA GLN A 21 2.81 -12.33 -13.24
C GLN A 21 1.78 -11.42 -13.91
N VAL A 22 1.59 -10.19 -13.40
CA VAL A 22 0.70 -9.19 -13.99
C VAL A 22 1.15 -8.81 -15.40
N GLN A 23 2.46 -8.64 -15.61
CA GLN A 23 3.03 -8.24 -16.90
C GLN A 23 3.09 -9.39 -17.92
N SER A 24 3.08 -10.66 -17.47
CA SER A 24 3.14 -11.84 -18.36
C SER A 24 1.86 -12.05 -19.19
N ASP A 25 0.71 -11.60 -18.73
CA ASP A 25 -0.56 -11.67 -19.45
C ASP A 25 -1.23 -10.30 -19.52
N ARG A 26 -1.24 -9.70 -20.71
CA ARG A 26 -1.84 -8.39 -20.96
C ARG A 26 -3.35 -8.43 -21.14
N LYS A 27 -3.91 -9.60 -21.38
CA LYS A 27 -5.36 -9.74 -21.66
C LYS A 27 -6.15 -9.92 -20.36
N LYS A 28 -5.57 -10.59 -19.37
CA LYS A 28 -6.25 -10.90 -18.12
C LYS A 28 -5.42 -10.47 -16.93
N LEU A 29 -5.99 -9.61 -16.07
CA LEU A 29 -5.34 -9.21 -14.84
C LEU A 29 -5.19 -10.42 -13.90
N TYR A 30 -3.97 -10.67 -13.42
CA TYR A 30 -3.71 -11.71 -12.44
C TYR A 30 -4.35 -11.32 -11.10
N PRO A 31 -5.29 -12.12 -10.55
CA PRO A 31 -6.00 -11.73 -9.33
C PRO A 31 -5.06 -11.65 -8.13
N PHE A 32 -5.10 -10.55 -7.38
CA PHE A 32 -4.27 -10.38 -6.19
C PHE A 32 -4.55 -11.43 -5.10
N SER A 33 -5.79 -11.95 -5.02
CA SER A 33 -6.14 -13.05 -4.11
C SER A 33 -5.35 -14.35 -4.35
N LYS A 34 -4.82 -14.55 -5.58
CA LYS A 34 -3.95 -15.67 -5.96
C LYS A 34 -2.46 -15.36 -5.81
N ALA A 35 -2.11 -14.12 -5.48
CA ALA A 35 -0.72 -13.75 -5.27
C ALA A 35 -0.10 -14.53 -4.11
N THR A 36 1.11 -15.03 -4.31
CA THR A 36 1.84 -15.79 -3.30
C THR A 36 2.74 -14.86 -2.51
N ARG A 37 2.56 -14.82 -1.20
CA ARG A 37 3.50 -14.16 -0.31
C ARG A 37 4.79 -14.99 -0.23
N LEU A 38 5.91 -14.36 -0.44
CA LEU A 38 7.25 -14.92 -0.28
C LEU A 38 7.79 -14.58 1.12
N PRO A 39 8.84 -15.27 1.58
CA PRO A 39 9.54 -14.90 2.81
C PRO A 39 9.98 -13.45 2.78
N ASP A 40 9.92 -12.80 3.94
CA ASP A 40 10.32 -11.42 4.13
C ASP A 40 11.80 -11.22 3.81
N LEU A 41 12.16 -10.07 3.23
CA LEU A 41 13.54 -9.69 3.05
C LEU A 41 14.27 -9.64 4.40
N LYS A 42 15.47 -10.20 4.45
CA LYS A 42 16.35 -10.13 5.62
C LYS A 42 16.82 -8.69 5.85
N LYS A 43 16.90 -8.25 7.09
CA LYS A 43 17.33 -6.89 7.45
C LYS A 43 18.81 -6.60 7.17
N ASP A 44 19.64 -7.63 7.11
CA ASP A 44 21.09 -7.59 6.89
C ASP A 44 21.51 -7.74 5.42
N GLY A 45 20.56 -7.65 4.48
CA GLY A 45 20.84 -7.67 3.05
C GLY A 45 21.42 -6.37 2.50
N SER A 46 21.70 -6.36 1.20
CA SER A 46 22.17 -5.17 0.49
C SER A 46 21.42 -4.94 -0.83
N ILE A 47 21.46 -3.71 -1.34
CA ILE A 47 20.87 -3.35 -2.64
C ILE A 47 21.52 -4.17 -3.76
N GLN A 48 22.85 -4.32 -3.74
CA GLN A 48 23.62 -5.00 -4.78
C GLN A 48 23.24 -6.48 -4.92
N THR A 49 22.86 -7.13 -3.81
CA THR A 49 22.44 -8.55 -3.82
C THR A 49 20.96 -8.73 -4.16
N THR A 50 20.16 -7.68 -3.99
CA THR A 50 18.68 -7.74 -4.10
C THR A 50 18.18 -7.21 -5.44
N LEU A 51 18.80 -6.16 -5.98
CA LEU A 51 18.41 -5.54 -7.24
C LEU A 51 19.46 -5.78 -8.32
N LYS A 52 18.99 -5.89 -9.56
CA LYS A 52 19.84 -5.98 -10.75
C LYS A 52 19.75 -4.69 -11.55
N VAL A 53 20.83 -4.35 -12.24
CA VAL A 53 20.83 -3.23 -13.19
C VAL A 53 19.77 -3.48 -14.28
N GLY A 54 18.97 -2.46 -14.57
CA GLY A 54 17.85 -2.54 -15.51
C GLY A 54 16.58 -3.18 -14.97
N GLN A 55 16.55 -3.60 -13.69
CA GLN A 55 15.37 -4.16 -13.09
C GLN A 55 14.31 -3.07 -12.84
N GLU A 56 13.09 -3.34 -13.27
CA GLU A 56 11.93 -2.48 -12.99
C GLU A 56 11.38 -2.80 -11.60
N VAL A 57 11.15 -1.75 -10.81
CA VAL A 57 10.61 -1.86 -9.46
C VAL A 57 9.46 -0.89 -9.27
N MET A 58 8.45 -1.30 -8.52
CA MET A 58 7.34 -0.42 -8.11
C MET A 58 7.71 0.24 -6.78
N VAL A 59 7.69 1.56 -6.76
CA VAL A 59 8.08 2.35 -5.59
C VAL A 59 7.08 3.46 -5.32
N GLN A 60 6.99 3.87 -4.07
CA GLN A 60 6.23 5.03 -3.63
C GLN A 60 7.18 6.17 -3.26
N ILE A 61 6.86 7.39 -3.64
CA ILE A 61 7.59 8.59 -3.21
C ILE A 61 7.09 8.95 -1.81
N VAL A 62 7.98 8.84 -0.80
CA VAL A 62 7.67 9.22 0.59
C VAL A 62 8.04 10.66 0.91
N LYS A 63 9.02 11.21 0.18
CA LYS A 63 9.40 12.62 0.26
C LYS A 63 9.66 13.14 -1.14
N GLU A 64 9.09 14.28 -1.45
CA GLU A 64 9.35 15.00 -2.68
C GLU A 64 10.78 15.54 -2.71
N PRO A 65 11.33 15.82 -3.91
CA PRO A 65 12.65 16.42 -4.01
C PRO A 65 12.66 17.80 -3.34
N ILE A 66 13.74 18.09 -2.61
CA ILE A 66 13.95 19.40 -1.95
C ILE A 66 15.30 19.93 -2.41
N SER A 67 15.29 21.09 -3.10
CA SER A 67 16.49 21.71 -3.66
C SER A 67 17.28 20.70 -4.54
N THR A 68 18.54 20.45 -4.25
CA THR A 68 19.41 19.51 -4.99
C THR A 68 19.22 18.04 -4.61
N LYS A 69 18.44 17.75 -3.54
CA LYS A 69 18.19 16.38 -3.09
C LYS A 69 17.02 15.79 -3.85
N GLY A 70 17.24 14.66 -4.51
CA GLY A 70 16.19 13.92 -5.18
C GLY A 70 15.15 13.30 -4.22
N PRO A 71 14.02 12.79 -4.76
CA PRO A 71 12.96 12.20 -3.94
C PRO A 71 13.46 10.98 -3.17
N ARG A 72 12.91 10.75 -1.96
CA ARG A 72 13.08 9.51 -1.22
C ARG A 72 11.98 8.52 -1.61
N LEU A 73 12.39 7.30 -1.91
CA LEU A 73 11.52 6.23 -2.37
C LEU A 73 11.38 5.14 -1.31
N THR A 74 10.27 4.39 -1.37
CA THR A 74 10.08 3.14 -0.64
C THR A 74 9.40 2.08 -1.52
N GLY A 75 9.72 0.81 -1.29
CA GLY A 75 8.99 -0.32 -1.85
C GLY A 75 7.82 -0.78 -0.96
N GLU A 76 7.66 -0.20 0.24
CA GLU A 76 6.50 -0.42 1.10
C GLU A 76 5.32 0.41 0.59
N LEU A 77 4.48 -0.21 -0.23
CA LEU A 77 3.34 0.46 -0.83
C LEU A 77 2.18 0.57 0.16
N SER A 78 1.55 1.73 0.21
CA SER A 78 0.37 1.97 1.05
C SER A 78 -0.62 2.91 0.38
N PHE A 79 -1.91 2.67 0.61
CA PHE A 79 -2.99 3.50 0.11
C PHE A 79 -3.75 4.11 1.29
N ALA A 80 -3.56 5.40 1.50
CA ALA A 80 -4.17 6.10 2.61
C ALA A 80 -5.62 6.48 2.29
N GLY A 81 -6.54 6.08 3.19
CA GLY A 81 -7.89 6.56 3.28
C GLY A 81 -8.07 7.52 4.47
N ARG A 82 -9.30 7.88 4.74
CA ARG A 82 -9.66 8.67 5.92
C ARG A 82 -9.56 7.85 7.20
N TYR A 83 -10.21 6.68 7.21
CA TYR A 83 -10.30 5.77 8.35
C TYR A 83 -9.25 4.68 8.34
N LEU A 84 -8.82 4.25 7.16
CA LEU A 84 -8.00 3.08 6.93
C LEU A 84 -6.76 3.42 6.10
N VAL A 85 -5.69 2.64 6.31
CA VAL A 85 -4.56 2.56 5.37
C VAL A 85 -4.45 1.12 4.91
N LEU A 86 -4.51 0.89 3.59
CA LEU A 86 -4.40 -0.43 2.98
C LEU A 86 -2.94 -0.71 2.63
N ILE A 87 -2.45 -1.88 3.02
CA ILE A 87 -1.07 -2.34 2.77
C ILE A 87 -1.13 -3.68 2.04
N PRO A 88 -0.79 -3.72 0.73
CA PRO A 88 -0.74 -4.99 0.00
C PRO A 88 0.39 -5.89 0.54
N PHE A 89 0.22 -7.21 0.41
CA PHE A 89 1.12 -8.26 0.92
C PHE A 89 1.36 -8.28 2.42
N ASP A 90 0.57 -7.57 3.19
CA ASP A 90 0.53 -7.72 4.65
C ASP A 90 -0.77 -8.43 5.05
N ASP A 91 -0.77 -9.10 6.21
CA ASP A 91 -1.96 -9.76 6.76
C ASP A 91 -2.41 -9.14 8.09
N LYS A 92 -1.61 -8.23 8.62
CA LYS A 92 -1.83 -7.65 9.95
C LYS A 92 -2.94 -6.62 9.93
N VAL A 93 -3.77 -6.62 10.98
CA VAL A 93 -4.66 -5.51 11.31
C VAL A 93 -4.10 -4.80 12.53
N SER A 94 -3.72 -3.55 12.35
CA SER A 94 -3.22 -2.66 13.40
C SER A 94 -4.22 -1.55 13.65
N VAL A 95 -4.40 -1.16 14.91
CA VAL A 95 -5.29 -0.05 15.31
C VAL A 95 -4.46 1.03 15.97
N SER A 96 -4.69 2.28 15.63
CA SER A 96 -3.97 3.43 16.17
C SER A 96 -3.91 3.39 17.70
N SER A 97 -2.72 3.53 18.26
CA SER A 97 -2.48 3.61 19.71
C SER A 97 -3.09 4.88 20.36
N LYS A 98 -3.46 5.86 19.54
CA LYS A 98 -4.14 7.08 19.99
C LYS A 98 -5.59 6.82 20.39
N ILE A 99 -6.22 5.73 19.95
CA ILE A 99 -7.50 5.26 20.44
C ILE A 99 -7.27 4.67 21.84
N LYS A 100 -7.72 5.34 22.87
CA LYS A 100 -7.41 4.99 24.27
C LYS A 100 -8.17 3.79 24.78
N SER A 101 -9.46 3.64 24.37
CA SER A 101 -10.29 2.50 24.79
C SER A 101 -9.76 1.18 24.22
N GLY A 102 -9.43 0.25 25.11
CA GLY A 102 -9.03 -1.11 24.74
C GLY A 102 -10.18 -1.89 24.08
N GLU A 103 -11.40 -1.70 24.55
CA GLU A 103 -12.61 -2.31 23.99
C GLU A 103 -12.86 -1.84 22.55
N GLU A 104 -12.75 -0.53 22.33
CA GLU A 104 -12.92 0.04 20.98
C GLU A 104 -11.84 -0.44 20.01
N ARG A 105 -10.58 -0.53 20.45
CA ARG A 105 -9.52 -1.11 19.63
C ARG A 105 -9.80 -2.58 19.27
N ALA A 106 -10.28 -3.37 20.23
CA ALA A 106 -10.65 -4.77 20.00
C ALA A 106 -11.83 -4.87 19.01
N ARG A 107 -12.86 -4.04 19.19
CA ARG A 107 -14.03 -3.95 18.31
C ARG A 107 -13.62 -3.62 16.87
N LEU A 108 -12.86 -2.55 16.68
CA LEU A 108 -12.39 -2.13 15.35
C LEU A 108 -11.53 -3.21 14.69
N LYS A 109 -10.63 -3.83 15.45
CA LYS A 109 -9.80 -4.94 14.94
C LYS A 109 -10.65 -6.12 14.48
N GLN A 110 -11.66 -6.50 15.25
CA GLN A 110 -12.58 -7.59 14.90
C GLN A 110 -13.41 -7.24 13.65
N LEU A 111 -13.96 -6.02 13.57
CA LEU A 111 -14.71 -5.56 12.40
C LEU A 111 -13.85 -5.62 11.13
N ILE A 112 -12.64 -5.07 11.19
CA ILE A 112 -11.76 -5.08 10.01
C ILE A 112 -11.35 -6.51 9.62
N ASN A 113 -11.06 -7.38 10.58
CA ASN A 113 -10.74 -8.77 10.28
C ASN A 113 -11.91 -9.51 9.58
N SER A 114 -13.16 -9.13 9.84
CA SER A 114 -14.33 -9.74 9.21
C SER A 114 -14.56 -9.32 7.75
N ILE A 115 -14.03 -8.15 7.35
CA ILE A 115 -14.25 -7.59 6.00
C ILE A 115 -12.99 -7.52 5.13
N LYS A 116 -11.79 -7.61 5.73
CA LYS A 116 -10.55 -7.48 4.96
C LYS A 116 -10.32 -8.67 4.03
N PRO A 117 -9.93 -8.43 2.78
CA PRO A 117 -9.57 -9.51 1.89
C PRO A 117 -8.20 -10.10 2.24
N LYS A 118 -7.94 -11.30 1.72
CA LYS A 118 -6.66 -11.99 1.84
C LYS A 118 -5.53 -11.18 1.19
N ASN A 119 -4.32 -11.29 1.74
CA ASN A 119 -3.09 -10.62 1.27
C ASN A 119 -3.07 -9.10 1.46
N PHE A 120 -3.99 -8.53 2.25
CA PHE A 120 -3.95 -7.12 2.62
C PHE A 120 -3.84 -6.95 4.13
N GLY A 121 -2.92 -6.09 4.57
CA GLY A 121 -2.89 -5.52 5.90
C GLY A 121 -3.67 -4.21 5.95
N ILE A 122 -4.17 -3.87 7.12
CA ILE A 122 -4.93 -2.64 7.33
C ILE A 122 -4.48 -1.97 8.63
N ILE A 123 -4.19 -0.67 8.52
CA ILE A 123 -4.01 0.19 9.69
C ILE A 123 -5.29 1.00 9.87
N VAL A 124 -5.92 0.88 11.04
CA VAL A 124 -7.08 1.66 11.44
C VAL A 124 -6.62 2.97 12.06
N ARG A 125 -7.02 4.10 11.47
CA ARG A 125 -6.63 5.45 11.93
C ARG A 125 -7.52 5.90 13.11
N THR A 126 -7.07 6.90 13.84
CA THR A 126 -7.78 7.44 15.02
C THR A 126 -9.20 7.91 14.67
N VAL A 127 -9.40 8.52 13.52
CA VAL A 127 -10.71 9.03 13.06
C VAL A 127 -11.74 7.92 12.77
N ALA A 128 -11.34 6.66 12.82
CA ALA A 128 -12.24 5.50 12.71
C ALA A 128 -12.94 5.16 14.03
N GLU A 129 -12.56 5.81 15.15
CA GLU A 129 -13.19 5.62 16.45
C GLU A 129 -14.70 5.86 16.37
N GLY A 130 -15.50 4.94 16.90
CA GLY A 130 -16.96 4.99 16.86
C GLY A 130 -17.62 4.69 15.50
N LYS A 131 -16.84 4.47 14.42
CA LYS A 131 -17.40 4.21 13.09
C LYS A 131 -18.04 2.85 12.98
N ARG A 132 -19.08 2.76 12.13
CA ARG A 132 -19.81 1.53 11.83
C ARG A 132 -19.06 0.72 10.76
N VAL A 133 -19.31 -0.59 10.74
CA VAL A 133 -18.71 -1.49 9.75
C VAL A 133 -19.01 -1.06 8.31
N ALA A 134 -20.20 -0.55 8.01
CA ALA A 134 -20.58 -0.11 6.67
C ALA A 134 -19.72 1.06 6.15
N GLU A 135 -19.34 2.02 7.02
CA GLU A 135 -18.47 3.13 6.66
C GLU A 135 -17.05 2.64 6.35
N LEU A 136 -16.54 1.72 7.18
CA LEU A 136 -15.21 1.13 7.01
C LEU A 136 -15.14 0.23 5.78
N ASP A 137 -16.18 -0.56 5.51
CA ASP A 137 -16.28 -1.42 4.32
C ASP A 137 -16.34 -0.59 3.03
N THR A 138 -17.10 0.51 3.04
CA THR A 138 -17.16 1.43 1.90
C THR A 138 -15.79 2.01 1.57
N GLU A 139 -15.06 2.50 2.57
CA GLU A 139 -13.71 3.02 2.34
C GLU A 139 -12.74 1.92 1.90
N LEU A 140 -12.82 0.74 2.51
CA LEU A 140 -11.99 -0.41 2.11
C LEU A 140 -12.16 -0.75 0.64
N LYS A 141 -13.40 -0.78 0.14
CA LYS A 141 -13.69 -1.02 -1.29
C LYS A 141 -13.06 0.05 -2.20
N ILE A 142 -13.09 1.31 -1.78
CA ILE A 142 -12.45 2.41 -2.52
C ILE A 142 -10.92 2.19 -2.57
N LEU A 143 -10.29 1.82 -1.46
CA LEU A 143 -8.86 1.57 -1.40
C LEU A 143 -8.44 0.36 -2.24
N LEU A 144 -9.22 -0.71 -2.20
CA LEU A 144 -9.01 -1.89 -3.06
C LEU A 144 -9.11 -1.54 -4.54
N LYS A 145 -10.08 -0.69 -4.92
CA LYS A 145 -10.21 -0.20 -6.29
C LYS A 145 -9.01 0.61 -6.74
N ARG A 146 -8.46 1.47 -5.88
CA ARG A 146 -7.23 2.23 -6.17
C ARG A 146 -6.04 1.30 -6.43
N TRP A 147 -5.89 0.24 -5.64
CA TRP A 147 -4.89 -0.80 -5.87
C TRP A 147 -5.07 -1.47 -7.24
N GLU A 148 -6.28 -1.94 -7.55
CA GLU A 148 -6.58 -2.58 -8.84
C GLU A 148 -6.30 -1.65 -10.03
N ASP A 149 -6.66 -0.38 -9.94
CA ASP A 149 -6.42 0.61 -10.99
C ASP A 149 -4.92 0.87 -11.19
N ALA A 150 -4.14 0.94 -10.10
CA ALA A 150 -2.68 1.06 -10.18
C ALA A 150 -2.05 -0.17 -10.87
N ILE A 151 -2.45 -1.37 -10.49
CA ILE A 151 -1.95 -2.62 -11.10
C ILE A 151 -2.39 -2.75 -12.56
N THR A 152 -3.60 -2.33 -12.89
CA THR A 152 -4.09 -2.31 -14.28
C THR A 152 -3.25 -1.37 -15.16
N LYS A 153 -2.81 -0.23 -14.63
CA LYS A 153 -1.89 0.66 -15.36
C LYS A 153 -0.53 0.02 -15.56
N VAL A 154 0.01 -0.69 -14.56
CA VAL A 154 1.28 -1.45 -14.70
C VAL A 154 1.17 -2.49 -15.81
N GLN A 155 0.05 -3.21 -15.89
CA GLN A 155 -0.18 -4.23 -16.90
C GLN A 155 -0.23 -3.68 -18.33
N LYS A 156 -0.88 -2.52 -18.52
CA LYS A 156 -1.21 -1.98 -19.84
C LYS A 156 -0.09 -1.20 -20.51
N THR A 157 0.96 -0.81 -19.80
CA THR A 157 1.98 0.08 -20.37
C THR A 157 3.38 -0.51 -20.35
N ASP A 158 4.15 -0.19 -21.40
CA ASP A 158 5.57 -0.52 -21.53
C ASP A 158 6.48 0.68 -21.25
N LYS A 159 5.93 1.87 -21.17
CA LYS A 159 6.73 3.07 -20.89
C LYS A 159 7.20 3.07 -19.45
N ARG A 160 8.51 3.24 -19.23
CA ARG A 160 9.10 3.35 -17.91
C ARG A 160 10.03 4.59 -17.85
N PRO A 161 10.14 5.29 -16.75
CA PRO A 161 9.27 5.19 -15.56
C PRO A 161 7.83 5.65 -15.84
N GLN A 162 6.84 5.11 -15.08
CA GLN A 162 5.43 5.48 -15.21
C GLN A 162 4.82 5.79 -13.86
N LEU A 163 4.03 6.87 -13.81
CA LEU A 163 3.15 7.17 -12.69
C LEU A 163 1.90 6.28 -12.76
N VAL A 164 1.80 5.29 -11.86
CA VAL A 164 0.67 4.34 -11.83
C VAL A 164 -0.45 4.78 -10.90
N TYR A 165 -0.11 5.48 -9.82
CA TYR A 165 -1.04 6.04 -8.87
C TYR A 165 -0.49 7.36 -8.32
N GLU A 166 -1.36 8.34 -8.17
CA GLU A 166 -1.08 9.61 -7.52
C GLU A 166 -2.10 9.83 -6.41
N GLU A 167 -1.60 10.08 -5.21
CA GLU A 167 -2.49 10.48 -4.13
C GLU A 167 -3.00 11.90 -4.40
N THR A 168 -4.28 12.14 -4.13
CA THR A 168 -4.88 13.47 -4.25
C THR A 168 -4.04 14.50 -3.51
N SER A 169 -3.95 15.71 -4.07
CA SER A 169 -3.11 16.79 -3.55
C SER A 169 -3.25 16.96 -2.03
N ARG A 170 -2.21 17.46 -1.36
CA ARG A 170 -2.22 17.73 0.08
C ARG A 170 -3.44 18.53 0.53
N VAL A 171 -3.91 19.45 -0.30
CA VAL A 171 -5.12 20.24 -0.02
C VAL A 171 -6.34 19.35 0.05
N VAL A 172 -6.53 18.45 -0.93
CA VAL A 172 -7.67 17.51 -0.93
C VAL A 172 -7.54 16.50 0.20
N ALA A 173 -6.33 16.05 0.53
CA ALA A 173 -6.09 15.17 1.67
C ALA A 173 -6.43 15.86 3.01
N LEU A 174 -6.03 17.13 3.18
CA LEU A 174 -6.39 17.95 4.33
C LEU A 174 -7.90 18.21 4.39
N LEU A 175 -8.53 18.56 3.26
CA LEU A 175 -9.99 18.73 3.20
C LEU A 175 -10.71 17.44 3.57
N ARG A 176 -10.27 16.30 3.05
CA ARG A 176 -10.81 14.97 3.42
C ARG A 176 -10.69 14.70 4.92
N ASP A 177 -9.59 15.12 5.55
CA ASP A 177 -9.33 14.85 6.97
C ASP A 177 -9.99 15.87 7.90
N LEU A 178 -10.25 17.11 7.43
CA LEU A 178 -10.84 18.21 8.20
C LEU A 178 -12.35 18.34 7.99
N PHE A 179 -12.82 18.26 6.76
CA PHE A 179 -14.24 18.39 6.44
C PHE A 179 -14.92 17.03 6.42
N ASN A 180 -15.67 16.81 7.49
CA ASN A 180 -16.59 15.71 7.61
C ASN A 180 -18.01 16.25 7.49
N PRO A 181 -18.88 15.76 6.59
CA PRO A 181 -20.31 15.87 6.79
C PRO A 181 -20.77 14.99 7.94
#